data_2b412624d0c8f50e9b73964884aa5083
#
_entry.id   2b412624d0c8f50e9b73964884aa5083
#
_cell.length_a   1.000
_cell.length_b   1.000
_cell.length_c   1.000
_cell.angle_alpha   90.00
_cell.angle_beta   90.00
_cell.angle_gamma   90.00
#
_symmetry.space_group_name_H-M   'P 1'
#
loop_
_entity.id
_entity.type
_entity.pdbx_description
1 polymer ?
#
loop_
_entity_poly.entity_id
_entity_poly.type
_entity_poly.pdbx_seq_one_letter_code
_entity_poly.pdbx_strand_id
1 'polypeptide(L)'
;VLVLRGLVFVIEFKVGERRFARYACDQVWDYALDLKNFHETSHDKVLVPVLVVTEAPPTAASPRVRKARDGVVEPLLCNKHTLAPAIENMLTTQAATPWDVDAWEAGRYRPTPTIVEAAMALYAGHGVAEIARSDAGAKNLGQTTQAVESIIAECRARQKKAICFVTGVPGAGKTLVGLNIATRHADAGELHSVFLSGNGPLVRVLQEALARDQVQRERQRGRSVTKSQVTQRVKAFVQNVHHFRDEYLRDARPPSDHIAVFDEAQRAWNAEQTAAFMERKKNKPGFTMSEPEFLISCLDRHPGWAVIVCLVGGGQEINTGEAGISEWLAAVLRSFPHWEVHISAELHDSEYAAETALVALQSNGRVQTNPDLHLSVSMRSFRAENVSTLVKRVLDLDMRGAREAWMTLRDRYPIVLCRSVPRAKAWLREQARGSERYGLVVSSQAQRLRPHAIHVKSPVDPVHWFLHGKDDVRSSYYMEDVATEFQVQGLELDWAGVVWDGDFRKSSHGWEHYSFVGTRWQRIRAADRQAFQKNAYRVLLTRARQGMVIVVPEGDEADPTRDPRYYDETFHYLQDIGFPVL
;
A
#
# COMPACT_ATOMS: atom_id res chain seq x y z
N VAL A 1 -7.24 25.98 -15.90
CA VAL A 1 -5.78 26.21 -15.81
C VAL A 1 -5.44 27.40 -16.67
N LEU A 2 -4.53 28.26 -16.22
CA LEU A 2 -4.04 29.43 -16.94
C LEU A 2 -2.49 29.38 -16.96
N VAL A 3 -1.88 29.49 -18.13
CA VAL A 3 -0.42 29.51 -18.26
C VAL A 3 0.02 30.91 -18.65
N LEU A 4 0.88 31.52 -17.83
CA LEU A 4 1.40 32.85 -18.06
C LEU A 4 2.90 32.91 -17.70
N ARG A 5 3.74 33.39 -18.64
CA ARG A 5 5.18 33.64 -18.42
C ARG A 5 5.91 32.50 -17.68
N GLY A 6 5.62 31.25 -18.08
CA GLY A 6 6.27 30.08 -17.49
C GLY A 6 5.70 29.59 -16.15
N LEU A 7 4.63 30.21 -15.64
CA LEU A 7 3.89 29.75 -14.46
C LEU A 7 2.57 29.09 -14.87
N VAL A 8 2.19 28.03 -14.17
CA VAL A 8 0.91 27.34 -14.35
C VAL A 8 0.01 27.69 -13.17
N PHE A 9 -1.04 28.45 -13.41
CA PHE A 9 -2.05 28.79 -12.42
C PHE A 9 -3.19 27.78 -12.47
N VAL A 10 -3.45 27.10 -11.36
CA VAL A 10 -4.58 26.19 -11.17
C VAL A 10 -5.62 26.93 -10.38
N ILE A 11 -6.73 27.31 -11.01
CA ILE A 11 -7.71 28.24 -10.43
C ILE A 11 -9.02 27.49 -10.16
N GLU A 12 -9.48 27.52 -8.92
CA GLU A 12 -10.78 26.99 -8.48
C GLU A 12 -11.69 28.12 -8.03
N PHE A 13 -12.93 28.13 -8.53
CA PHE A 13 -13.93 29.14 -8.20
C PHE A 13 -15.00 28.58 -7.26
N LYS A 14 -15.27 29.29 -6.17
CA LYS A 14 -16.40 29.08 -5.27
C LYS A 14 -17.36 30.27 -5.39
N VAL A 15 -18.28 30.15 -6.33
CA VAL A 15 -19.22 31.22 -6.68
C VAL A 15 -20.28 31.35 -5.61
N GLY A 16 -20.51 32.58 -5.12
CA GLY A 16 -21.50 32.90 -4.08
C GLY A 16 -21.02 32.58 -2.65
N GLU A 17 -19.91 31.92 -2.47
CA GLU A 17 -19.34 31.65 -1.13
C GLU A 17 -18.69 32.92 -0.55
N ARG A 18 -18.70 32.99 0.79
CA ARG A 18 -18.21 34.16 1.54
C ARG A 18 -17.02 33.88 2.44
N ARG A 19 -16.54 32.62 2.49
CA ARG A 19 -15.44 32.19 3.38
C ARG A 19 -14.50 31.24 2.64
N PHE A 20 -13.21 31.37 2.91
CA PHE A 20 -12.20 30.43 2.46
C PHE A 20 -12.27 29.17 3.33
N ALA A 21 -13.08 28.21 2.91
CA ALA A 21 -13.22 26.94 3.61
C ALA A 21 -11.97 26.08 3.41
N ARG A 22 -11.51 25.41 4.46
CA ARG A 22 -10.31 24.58 4.43
C ARG A 22 -10.37 23.50 3.33
N TYR A 23 -11.52 22.84 3.19
CA TYR A 23 -11.70 21.82 2.15
C TYR A 23 -11.51 22.38 0.73
N ALA A 24 -11.90 23.62 0.47
CA ALA A 24 -11.73 24.25 -0.83
C ALA A 24 -10.26 24.63 -1.09
N CYS A 25 -9.52 25.03 -0.03
CA CYS A 25 -8.08 25.24 -0.10
C CYS A 25 -7.35 23.94 -0.38
N ASP A 26 -7.66 22.88 0.36
CA ASP A 26 -7.09 21.55 0.16
C ASP A 26 -7.38 21.06 -1.28
N GLN A 27 -8.61 21.24 -1.78
CA GLN A 27 -9.02 20.83 -3.14
C GLN A 27 -8.20 21.48 -4.26
N VAL A 28 -8.03 22.81 -4.24
CA VAL A 28 -7.23 23.49 -5.28
C VAL A 28 -5.76 23.14 -5.16
N TRP A 29 -5.28 22.88 -3.96
CA TRP A 29 -3.91 22.40 -3.74
C TRP A 29 -3.71 21.00 -4.32
N ASP A 30 -4.67 20.10 -4.07
CA ASP A 30 -4.64 18.73 -4.62
C ASP A 30 -4.61 18.75 -6.14
N TYR A 31 -5.41 19.60 -6.82
CA TYR A 31 -5.35 19.74 -8.27
C TYR A 31 -3.96 20.17 -8.78
N ALA A 32 -3.29 21.09 -8.07
CA ALA A 32 -1.92 21.48 -8.43
C ALA A 32 -0.91 20.36 -8.15
N LEU A 33 -1.08 19.61 -7.05
CA LEU A 33 -0.25 18.46 -6.73
C LEU A 33 -0.45 17.31 -7.72
N ASP A 34 -1.67 17.09 -8.17
CA ASP A 34 -1.99 16.08 -9.18
C ASP A 34 -1.31 16.41 -10.51
N LEU A 35 -1.40 17.66 -10.98
CA LEU A 35 -0.64 18.09 -12.15
C LEU A 35 0.86 17.93 -11.94
N LYS A 36 1.37 18.30 -10.77
CA LYS A 36 2.80 18.19 -10.45
C LYS A 36 3.31 16.76 -10.47
N ASN A 37 2.52 15.84 -9.93
CA ASN A 37 2.92 14.46 -9.72
C ASN A 37 2.56 13.54 -10.90
N PHE A 38 1.50 13.87 -11.65
CA PHE A 38 0.92 12.94 -12.61
C PHE A 38 0.85 13.45 -14.04
N HIS A 39 1.08 14.74 -14.27
CA HIS A 39 1.17 15.30 -15.62
C HIS A 39 2.63 15.34 -16.08
N GLU A 40 2.94 14.58 -17.13
CA GLU A 40 4.29 14.26 -17.60
C GLU A 40 5.17 15.50 -17.79
N THR A 41 4.60 16.55 -18.32
CA THR A 41 5.30 17.80 -18.66
C THR A 41 5.23 18.86 -17.56
N SER A 42 4.63 18.55 -16.38
CA SER A 42 4.52 19.48 -15.25
C SER A 42 5.54 19.24 -14.13
N HIS A 43 6.32 18.14 -14.19
CA HIS A 43 7.23 17.76 -13.11
C HIS A 43 8.28 18.82 -12.77
N ASP A 44 8.72 19.61 -13.74
CA ASP A 44 9.70 20.69 -13.61
C ASP A 44 9.09 22.09 -13.54
N LYS A 45 7.78 22.22 -13.74
CA LYS A 45 7.09 23.52 -13.79
C LYS A 45 6.75 24.06 -12.40
N VAL A 46 6.60 25.38 -12.33
CA VAL A 46 6.08 26.07 -11.14
C VAL A 46 4.56 26.13 -11.25
N LEU A 47 3.87 25.55 -10.25
CA LEU A 47 2.41 25.53 -10.19
C LEU A 47 1.91 26.41 -9.06
N VAL A 48 0.92 27.24 -9.38
CA VAL A 48 0.34 28.24 -8.49
C VAL A 48 -1.15 27.91 -8.30
N PRO A 49 -1.54 27.22 -7.23
CA PRO A 49 -2.95 27.02 -6.92
C PRO A 49 -3.59 28.34 -6.46
N VAL A 50 -4.79 28.64 -6.95
CA VAL A 50 -5.53 29.87 -6.65
C VAL A 50 -6.97 29.51 -6.31
N LEU A 51 -7.41 29.80 -5.09
CA LEU A 51 -8.80 29.68 -4.68
C LEU A 51 -9.48 31.04 -4.78
N VAL A 52 -10.50 31.11 -5.63
CA VAL A 52 -11.31 32.32 -5.80
C VAL A 52 -12.66 32.12 -5.14
N VAL A 53 -12.90 32.82 -4.01
CA VAL A 53 -14.17 32.83 -3.30
C VAL A 53 -14.85 34.18 -3.57
N THR A 54 -15.86 34.20 -4.47
CA THR A 54 -16.30 35.43 -5.14
C THR A 54 -16.85 36.50 -4.20
N GLU A 55 -17.51 36.11 -3.12
CA GLU A 55 -18.13 37.03 -2.15
C GLU A 55 -17.37 37.11 -0.80
N ALA A 56 -16.15 36.60 -0.75
CA ALA A 56 -15.31 36.72 0.44
C ALA A 56 -14.79 38.15 0.61
N PRO A 57 -14.65 38.65 1.85
CA PRO A 57 -14.00 39.92 2.09
C PRO A 57 -12.54 39.89 1.60
N PRO A 58 -11.97 41.04 1.19
CA PRO A 58 -10.56 41.09 0.82
C PRO A 58 -9.71 40.63 1.99
N THR A 59 -8.85 39.67 1.75
CA THR A 59 -7.82 39.29 2.70
C THR A 59 -6.75 40.37 2.74
N ALA A 60 -6.32 40.78 3.93
CA ALA A 60 -5.22 41.74 4.08
C ALA A 60 -3.95 41.20 3.37
N ALA A 61 -3.28 42.15 2.70
CA ALA A 61 -2.06 42.02 1.89
C ALA A 61 -1.34 40.67 1.88
N SER A 62 -1.07 40.22 0.66
CA SER A 62 -0.20 39.13 0.20
C SER A 62 0.52 38.36 1.30
N PRO A 63 0.08 37.14 1.65
CA PRO A 63 0.90 36.26 2.48
C PRO A 63 2.25 36.10 1.75
N ARG A 64 3.34 35.98 2.51
CA ARG A 64 4.63 35.60 1.94
C ARG A 64 4.44 34.32 1.16
N VAL A 65 4.58 34.42 -0.15
CA VAL A 65 4.40 33.26 -1.04
C VAL A 65 5.47 32.21 -0.71
N ARG A 66 5.06 31.14 -0.10
CA ARG A 66 5.95 30.00 0.15
C ARG A 66 5.87 29.05 -1.04
N LYS A 67 7.00 28.84 -1.64
CA LYS A 67 7.18 27.85 -2.71
C LYS A 67 7.87 26.62 -2.12
N ALA A 68 7.25 25.46 -2.28
CA ALA A 68 7.88 24.21 -1.89
C ALA A 68 9.05 23.85 -2.82
N ARG A 69 9.90 22.91 -2.36
CA ARG A 69 11.09 22.47 -3.13
C ARG A 69 10.76 21.94 -4.52
N ASP A 70 9.60 21.32 -4.68
CA ASP A 70 9.12 20.79 -5.96
C ASP A 70 8.52 21.87 -6.88
N GLY A 71 8.44 23.12 -6.45
CA GLY A 71 7.94 24.22 -7.26
C GLY A 71 6.43 24.46 -7.13
N VAL A 72 5.69 23.73 -6.28
CA VAL A 72 4.29 24.03 -5.99
C VAL A 72 4.22 25.13 -4.93
N VAL A 73 3.41 26.16 -5.20
CA VAL A 73 3.21 27.31 -4.30
C VAL A 73 2.06 26.98 -3.33
N GLU A 74 2.06 27.59 -2.15
CA GLU A 74 0.88 27.58 -1.27
C GLU A 74 -0.32 28.24 -1.96
N PRO A 75 -1.57 27.76 -1.75
CA PRO A 75 -2.75 28.32 -2.39
C PRO A 75 -2.92 29.82 -2.13
N LEU A 76 -3.06 30.58 -3.20
CA LEU A 76 -3.42 31.99 -3.14
C LEU A 76 -4.94 32.10 -2.87
N LEU A 77 -5.30 32.86 -1.86
CA LEU A 77 -6.69 33.09 -1.48
C LEU A 77 -7.17 34.43 -2.06
N CYS A 78 -8.05 34.38 -3.04
CA CYS A 78 -8.50 35.53 -3.81
C CYS A 78 -10.04 35.68 -3.78
N ASN A 79 -10.51 36.89 -3.98
CA ASN A 79 -11.88 37.15 -4.35
C ASN A 79 -11.96 37.78 -5.76
N LYS A 80 -13.14 38.15 -6.22
CA LYS A 80 -13.35 38.78 -7.54
C LYS A 80 -12.51 40.03 -7.80
N HIS A 81 -12.07 40.75 -6.77
CA HIS A 81 -11.29 41.98 -6.88
C HIS A 81 -9.79 41.78 -6.70
N THR A 82 -9.39 40.72 -6.02
CA THR A 82 -7.96 40.47 -5.69
C THR A 82 -7.30 39.44 -6.60
N LEU A 83 -8.02 38.75 -7.49
CA LEU A 83 -7.49 37.75 -8.39
C LEU A 83 -6.43 38.31 -9.34
N ALA A 84 -6.73 39.39 -10.09
CA ALA A 84 -5.78 39.95 -11.04
C ALA A 84 -4.54 40.52 -10.36
N PRO A 85 -4.62 41.29 -9.27
CA PRO A 85 -3.44 41.72 -8.51
C PRO A 85 -2.58 40.57 -7.97
N ALA A 86 -3.20 39.46 -7.55
CA ALA A 86 -2.45 38.30 -7.06
C ALA A 86 -1.66 37.60 -8.17
N ILE A 87 -2.26 37.47 -9.36
CA ILE A 87 -1.57 36.92 -10.55
C ILE A 87 -0.40 37.84 -10.94
N GLU A 88 -0.61 39.15 -11.03
CA GLU A 88 0.43 40.13 -11.36
C GLU A 88 1.60 40.09 -10.37
N ASN A 89 1.30 40.01 -9.07
CA ASN A 89 2.33 39.86 -8.03
C ASN A 89 3.14 38.57 -8.19
N MET A 90 2.49 37.46 -8.52
CA MET A 90 3.20 36.20 -8.80
C MET A 90 4.11 36.29 -10.00
N LEU A 91 3.66 36.93 -11.08
CA LEU A 91 4.46 37.13 -12.30
C LEU A 91 5.67 38.05 -12.09
N THR A 92 5.63 38.94 -11.10
CA THR A 92 6.74 39.83 -10.73
C THR A 92 7.71 39.18 -9.74
N THR A 93 7.22 38.35 -8.84
CA THR A 93 8.02 37.75 -7.74
C THR A 93 8.62 36.40 -8.07
N GLN A 94 8.03 35.65 -8.99
CA GLN A 94 8.48 34.33 -9.41
C GLN A 94 8.94 34.37 -10.87
N ALA A 95 10.25 34.57 -11.07
CA ALA A 95 10.83 34.46 -12.41
C ALA A 95 10.79 32.99 -12.89
N ALA A 96 10.15 32.76 -14.03
CA ALA A 96 10.18 31.46 -14.70
C ALA A 96 10.53 31.66 -16.17
N THR A 97 11.32 30.76 -16.73
CA THR A 97 11.64 30.77 -18.16
C THR A 97 10.41 30.36 -18.95
N PRO A 98 10.01 31.12 -19.99
CA PRO A 98 8.94 30.68 -20.89
C PRO A 98 9.27 29.33 -21.52
N TRP A 99 8.25 28.51 -21.73
CA TRP A 99 8.36 27.20 -22.34
C TRP A 99 7.17 26.96 -23.28
N ASP A 100 7.24 25.93 -24.10
CA ASP A 100 6.22 25.60 -25.09
C ASP A 100 4.94 25.10 -24.38
N VAL A 101 3.87 25.88 -24.51
CA VAL A 101 2.57 25.59 -23.87
C VAL A 101 1.86 24.45 -24.58
N ASP A 102 1.95 24.37 -25.91
CA ASP A 102 1.29 23.33 -26.70
C ASP A 102 1.93 21.96 -26.40
N ALA A 103 3.26 21.92 -26.28
CA ALA A 103 3.98 20.72 -25.85
C ALA A 103 3.63 20.33 -24.41
N TRP A 104 3.35 21.30 -23.54
CA TRP A 104 2.90 21.03 -22.18
C TRP A 104 1.47 20.47 -22.17
N GLU A 105 0.54 21.04 -22.90
CA GLU A 105 -0.86 20.61 -22.97
C GLU A 105 -0.97 19.20 -23.59
N ALA A 106 -0.10 18.85 -24.53
CA ALA A 106 0.00 17.52 -25.11
C ALA A 106 0.57 16.47 -24.14
N GLY A 107 1.09 16.88 -22.98
CA GLY A 107 1.60 16.02 -21.94
C GLY A 107 0.53 15.07 -21.42
N ARG A 108 0.90 13.80 -21.20
CA ARG A 108 -0.05 12.81 -20.70
C ARG A 108 -0.26 12.96 -19.20
N TYR A 109 -1.52 12.88 -18.77
CA TYR A 109 -1.87 12.80 -17.36
C TYR A 109 -1.94 11.33 -16.93
N ARG A 110 -1.09 10.94 -15.97
CA ARG A 110 -0.92 9.53 -15.54
C ARG A 110 -0.97 9.43 -14.02
N PRO A 111 -2.16 9.37 -13.43
CA PRO A 111 -2.30 9.27 -11.99
C PRO A 111 -1.70 7.96 -11.45
N THR A 112 -1.17 8.03 -10.23
CA THR A 112 -0.77 6.85 -9.47
C THR A 112 -1.73 6.72 -8.30
N PRO A 113 -2.90 6.11 -8.50
CA PRO A 113 -3.88 5.99 -7.43
C PRO A 113 -3.34 5.12 -6.29
N THR A 114 -3.78 5.40 -5.08
CA THR A 114 -3.64 4.47 -3.97
C THR A 114 -4.41 3.19 -4.27
N ILE A 115 -4.11 2.10 -3.55
CA ILE A 115 -4.87 0.85 -3.71
C ILE A 115 -6.37 1.05 -3.50
N VAL A 116 -6.76 1.97 -2.63
CA VAL A 116 -8.16 2.30 -2.35
C VAL A 116 -8.81 3.01 -3.53
N GLU A 117 -8.17 4.03 -4.09
CA GLU A 117 -8.66 4.77 -5.26
C GLU A 117 -8.74 3.87 -6.49
N ALA A 118 -7.72 3.06 -6.71
CA ALA A 118 -7.71 2.08 -7.80
C ALA A 118 -8.81 1.03 -7.66
N ALA A 119 -9.05 0.52 -6.45
CA ALA A 119 -10.14 -0.40 -6.17
C ALA A 119 -11.52 0.23 -6.44
N MET A 120 -11.70 1.50 -6.05
CA MET A 120 -12.94 2.25 -6.34
C MET A 120 -13.14 2.44 -7.84
N ALA A 121 -12.09 2.77 -8.59
CA ALA A 121 -12.15 2.91 -10.04
C ALA A 121 -12.51 1.59 -10.74
N LEU A 122 -11.86 0.48 -10.37
CA LEU A 122 -12.17 -0.85 -10.88
C LEU A 122 -13.62 -1.26 -10.57
N TYR A 123 -14.07 -1.03 -9.36
CA TYR A 123 -15.45 -1.31 -8.93
C TYR A 123 -16.48 -0.40 -9.62
N ALA A 124 -16.03 0.76 -10.14
CA ALA A 124 -16.83 1.66 -10.98
C ALA A 124 -16.95 1.19 -12.43
N GLY A 125 -16.20 0.16 -12.83
CA GLY A 125 -16.15 -0.35 -14.19
C GLY A 125 -15.05 0.26 -15.06
N HIS A 126 -14.11 1.02 -14.49
CA HIS A 126 -12.94 1.51 -15.22
C HIS A 126 -11.95 0.38 -15.52
N GLY A 127 -11.26 0.48 -16.64
CA GLY A 127 -10.25 -0.49 -17.04
C GLY A 127 -8.92 -0.29 -16.33
N VAL A 128 -8.10 -1.34 -16.26
CA VAL A 128 -6.74 -1.27 -15.68
C VAL A 128 -5.86 -0.24 -16.40
N ALA A 129 -6.07 -0.04 -17.69
CA ALA A 129 -5.33 0.94 -18.48
C ALA A 129 -5.55 2.39 -18.02
N GLU A 130 -6.74 2.69 -17.49
CA GLU A 130 -7.11 4.04 -17.04
C GLU A 130 -6.48 4.39 -15.69
N ILE A 131 -6.14 3.38 -14.89
CA ILE A 131 -5.54 3.54 -13.56
C ILE A 131 -4.03 3.28 -13.53
N ALA A 132 -3.43 2.91 -14.67
CA ALA A 132 -2.02 2.61 -14.76
C ALA A 132 -1.19 3.87 -15.04
N ARG A 133 -0.11 4.06 -14.27
CA ARG A 133 0.80 5.21 -14.36
C ARG A 133 1.53 5.34 -15.71
N SER A 134 1.86 4.21 -16.34
CA SER A 134 2.66 4.19 -17.56
C SER A 134 2.10 3.20 -18.58
N ASP A 135 2.39 3.45 -19.87
CA ASP A 135 1.99 2.50 -20.92
C ASP A 135 2.61 1.11 -20.68
N ALA A 136 3.84 1.06 -20.19
CA ALA A 136 4.49 -0.19 -19.80
C ALA A 136 3.76 -0.87 -18.63
N GLY A 137 3.37 -0.11 -17.60
CA GLY A 137 2.58 -0.62 -16.47
C GLY A 137 1.19 -1.06 -16.91
N ALA A 138 0.49 -0.25 -17.72
CA ALA A 138 -0.82 -0.60 -18.28
C ALA A 138 -0.74 -1.88 -19.12
N LYS A 139 0.27 -1.98 -19.98
CA LYS A 139 0.51 -3.16 -20.81
C LYS A 139 0.79 -4.39 -19.96
N ASN A 140 1.68 -4.28 -18.97
CA ASN A 140 2.05 -5.40 -18.10
C ASN A 140 0.86 -5.88 -17.25
N LEU A 141 0.11 -4.96 -16.61
CA LEU A 141 -1.13 -5.31 -15.90
C LEU A 141 -2.17 -5.94 -16.83
N GLY A 142 -2.33 -5.39 -18.04
CA GLY A 142 -3.25 -5.88 -19.07
C GLY A 142 -2.88 -7.29 -19.53
N GLN A 143 -1.62 -7.55 -19.83
CA GLN A 143 -1.10 -8.85 -20.22
C GLN A 143 -1.30 -9.90 -19.13
N THR A 144 -0.95 -9.58 -17.87
CA THR A 144 -1.15 -10.49 -16.74
C THR A 144 -2.65 -10.77 -16.51
N THR A 145 -3.51 -9.74 -16.56
CA THR A 145 -4.96 -9.96 -16.49
C THR A 145 -5.45 -10.87 -17.62
N GLN A 146 -5.04 -10.62 -18.85
CA GLN A 146 -5.43 -11.43 -20.00
C GLN A 146 -4.94 -12.87 -19.91
N ALA A 147 -3.72 -13.09 -19.41
CA ALA A 147 -3.19 -14.43 -19.18
C ALA A 147 -4.04 -15.22 -18.18
N VAL A 148 -4.41 -14.61 -17.05
CA VAL A 148 -5.28 -15.23 -16.04
C VAL A 148 -6.69 -15.47 -16.60
N GLU A 149 -7.28 -14.53 -17.32
CA GLU A 149 -8.59 -14.69 -17.98
C GLU A 149 -8.58 -15.85 -18.99
N SER A 150 -7.49 -16.01 -19.74
CA SER A 150 -7.34 -17.12 -20.68
C SER A 150 -7.31 -18.47 -19.95
N ILE A 151 -6.63 -18.56 -18.80
CA ILE A 151 -6.61 -19.76 -17.96
C ILE A 151 -8.02 -20.06 -17.44
N ILE A 152 -8.74 -19.04 -16.94
CA ILE A 152 -10.13 -19.19 -16.46
C ILE A 152 -11.04 -19.71 -17.58
N ALA A 153 -10.96 -19.11 -18.77
CA ALA A 153 -11.77 -19.50 -19.92
C ALA A 153 -11.47 -20.95 -20.36
N GLU A 154 -10.19 -21.35 -20.40
CA GLU A 154 -9.77 -22.70 -20.73
C GLU A 154 -10.28 -23.71 -19.69
N CYS A 155 -10.12 -23.44 -18.40
CA CYS A 155 -10.60 -24.30 -17.32
C CYS A 155 -12.12 -24.51 -17.40
N ARG A 156 -12.87 -23.42 -17.65
CA ARG A 156 -14.34 -23.48 -17.84
C ARG A 156 -14.70 -24.33 -19.05
N ALA A 157 -14.07 -24.11 -20.19
CA ALA A 157 -14.38 -24.82 -21.44
C ALA A 157 -14.05 -26.31 -21.36
N ARG A 158 -12.94 -26.66 -20.69
CA ARG A 158 -12.45 -28.04 -20.57
C ARG A 158 -12.88 -28.75 -19.29
N GLN A 159 -13.66 -28.08 -18.41
CA GLN A 159 -14.08 -28.60 -17.11
C GLN A 159 -12.89 -29.10 -16.25
N LYS A 160 -11.85 -28.25 -16.18
CA LYS A 160 -10.62 -28.52 -15.44
C LYS A 160 -10.45 -27.60 -14.25
N LYS A 161 -9.56 -27.96 -13.34
CA LYS A 161 -9.18 -27.16 -12.18
C LYS A 161 -7.75 -26.71 -12.31
N ALA A 162 -7.49 -25.42 -12.01
CA ALA A 162 -6.15 -24.86 -12.06
C ALA A 162 -5.85 -23.92 -10.89
N ILE A 163 -4.58 -23.89 -10.53
CA ILE A 163 -4.02 -22.88 -9.64
C ILE A 163 -2.96 -22.06 -10.38
N CYS A 164 -3.05 -20.75 -10.26
CA CYS A 164 -2.25 -19.80 -11.00
C CYS A 164 -1.48 -18.90 -10.02
N PHE A 165 -0.16 -18.80 -10.16
CA PHE A 165 0.69 -17.98 -9.30
C PHE A 165 1.18 -16.76 -10.06
N VAL A 166 0.66 -15.59 -9.66
CA VAL A 166 1.07 -14.28 -10.18
C VAL A 166 2.14 -13.69 -9.27
N THR A 167 3.34 -13.52 -9.79
CA THR A 167 4.46 -12.89 -9.10
C THR A 167 4.64 -11.44 -9.53
N GLY A 168 5.51 -10.69 -8.89
CA GLY A 168 5.86 -9.35 -9.35
C GLY A 168 6.62 -8.54 -8.32
N VAL A 169 7.36 -7.55 -8.82
CA VAL A 169 8.15 -6.64 -7.98
C VAL A 169 7.29 -5.90 -6.96
N PRO A 170 7.85 -5.43 -5.85
CA PRO A 170 7.11 -4.64 -4.86
C PRO A 170 6.44 -3.41 -5.50
N GLY A 171 5.13 -3.26 -5.27
CA GLY A 171 4.35 -2.16 -5.86
C GLY A 171 3.97 -2.35 -7.33
N ALA A 172 4.12 -3.53 -7.91
CA ALA A 172 3.76 -3.79 -9.32
C ALA A 172 2.26 -3.90 -9.61
N GLY A 173 1.40 -3.77 -8.59
CA GLY A 173 -0.05 -3.80 -8.76
C GLY A 173 -0.67 -5.20 -8.73
N LYS A 174 -0.04 -6.17 -8.06
CA LYS A 174 -0.60 -7.52 -7.88
C LYS A 174 -2.04 -7.50 -7.36
N THR A 175 -2.27 -6.79 -6.26
CA THR A 175 -3.60 -6.61 -5.67
C THR A 175 -4.59 -6.00 -6.68
N LEU A 176 -4.13 -5.08 -7.56
CA LEU A 176 -4.98 -4.50 -8.62
C LEU A 176 -5.39 -5.53 -9.67
N VAL A 177 -4.47 -6.40 -10.09
CA VAL A 177 -4.81 -7.52 -11.00
C VAL A 177 -5.87 -8.41 -10.37
N GLY A 178 -5.70 -8.77 -9.09
CA GLY A 178 -6.66 -9.59 -8.36
C GLY A 178 -8.04 -8.94 -8.23
N LEU A 179 -8.09 -7.66 -7.86
CA LEU A 179 -9.34 -6.90 -7.78
C LEU A 179 -10.00 -6.75 -9.15
N ASN A 180 -9.22 -6.52 -10.21
CA ASN A 180 -9.74 -6.43 -11.58
C ASN A 180 -10.40 -7.75 -12.03
N ILE A 181 -9.76 -8.89 -11.76
CA ILE A 181 -10.34 -10.21 -12.05
C ILE A 181 -11.62 -10.40 -11.25
N ALA A 182 -11.58 -10.13 -9.95
CA ALA A 182 -12.75 -10.30 -9.07
C ALA A 182 -13.93 -9.40 -9.48
N THR A 183 -13.69 -8.14 -9.85
CA THR A 183 -14.76 -7.21 -10.24
C THR A 183 -15.38 -7.55 -11.59
N ARG A 184 -14.58 -8.00 -12.57
CA ARG A 184 -15.08 -8.38 -13.90
C ARG A 184 -16.07 -9.54 -13.86
N HIS A 185 -15.88 -10.47 -12.95
CA HIS A 185 -16.74 -11.66 -12.82
C HIS A 185 -17.86 -11.49 -11.79
N ALA A 186 -17.88 -10.38 -11.03
CA ALA A 186 -18.97 -10.09 -10.09
C ALA A 186 -20.28 -9.71 -10.77
N ASP A 187 -20.23 -9.09 -11.96
CA ASP A 187 -21.40 -8.59 -12.69
C ASP A 187 -21.93 -9.55 -13.77
N ALA A 188 -21.20 -10.62 -14.08
CA ALA A 188 -21.51 -11.49 -15.22
C ALA A 188 -22.62 -12.54 -14.98
N GLY A 189 -23.39 -12.42 -13.91
CA GLY A 189 -24.63 -13.19 -13.64
C GLY A 189 -24.50 -14.71 -13.45
N GLU A 190 -23.47 -15.35 -13.97
CA GLU A 190 -23.20 -16.79 -13.88
C GLU A 190 -21.79 -17.15 -13.36
N LEU A 191 -20.92 -16.17 -13.23
CA LEU A 191 -19.54 -16.38 -12.78
C LEU A 191 -19.33 -15.58 -11.50
N HIS A 192 -19.34 -16.28 -10.39
CA HIS A 192 -19.00 -15.68 -9.11
C HIS A 192 -17.49 -15.81 -8.87
N SER A 193 -16.88 -14.71 -8.44
CA SER A 193 -15.48 -14.65 -8.03
C SER A 193 -15.36 -13.96 -6.69
N VAL A 194 -14.46 -14.46 -5.87
CA VAL A 194 -14.18 -13.88 -4.54
C VAL A 194 -12.73 -13.43 -4.44
N PHE A 195 -12.52 -12.21 -3.94
CA PHE A 195 -11.21 -11.70 -3.58
C PHE A 195 -10.98 -11.93 -2.09
N LEU A 196 -9.98 -12.71 -1.76
CA LEU A 196 -9.64 -13.14 -0.41
C LEU A 196 -8.28 -12.58 0.00
N SER A 197 -8.20 -11.97 1.15
CA SER A 197 -6.92 -11.51 1.71
C SER A 197 -6.81 -11.89 3.19
N GLY A 198 -5.62 -12.34 3.59
CA GLY A 198 -5.27 -12.54 4.99
C GLY A 198 -5.10 -11.23 5.77
N ASN A 199 -5.00 -10.09 5.06
CA ASN A 199 -4.85 -8.78 5.67
C ASN A 199 -6.21 -8.17 6.05
N GLY A 200 -6.66 -8.43 7.28
CA GLY A 200 -7.93 -7.92 7.79
C GLY A 200 -8.09 -6.40 7.71
N PRO A 201 -7.09 -5.58 8.11
CA PRO A 201 -7.11 -4.13 7.94
C PRO A 201 -7.37 -3.69 6.49
N LEU A 202 -6.63 -4.23 5.52
CA LEU A 202 -6.82 -3.91 4.09
C LEU A 202 -8.25 -4.25 3.64
N VAL A 203 -8.75 -5.44 3.96
CA VAL A 203 -10.11 -5.86 3.61
C VAL A 203 -11.15 -4.89 4.18
N ARG A 204 -11.03 -4.50 5.46
CA ARG A 204 -11.97 -3.56 6.08
C ARG A 204 -11.94 -2.17 5.42
N VAL A 205 -10.76 -1.67 5.11
CA VAL A 205 -10.59 -0.37 4.42
C VAL A 205 -11.20 -0.43 3.02
N LEU A 206 -10.91 -1.47 2.24
CA LEU A 206 -11.47 -1.66 0.90
C LEU A 206 -13.01 -1.79 0.95
N GLN A 207 -13.55 -2.62 1.83
CA GLN A 207 -15.00 -2.80 1.98
C GLN A 207 -15.72 -1.49 2.28
N GLU A 208 -15.19 -0.71 3.20
CA GLU A 208 -15.78 0.58 3.58
C GLU A 208 -15.64 1.63 2.47
N ALA A 209 -14.48 1.72 1.82
CA ALA A 209 -14.24 2.67 0.74
C ALA A 209 -15.15 2.40 -0.46
N LEU A 210 -15.23 1.15 -0.90
CA LEU A 210 -16.10 0.72 -1.99
C LEU A 210 -17.59 0.96 -1.66
N ALA A 211 -18.01 0.69 -0.43
CA ALA A 211 -19.38 0.92 -0.02
C ALA A 211 -19.74 2.41 0.00
N ARG A 212 -18.84 3.28 0.50
CA ARG A 212 -19.05 4.74 0.49
C ARG A 212 -19.15 5.29 -0.92
N ASP A 213 -18.23 4.89 -1.79
CA ASP A 213 -18.17 5.35 -3.17
C ASP A 213 -19.41 4.92 -3.95
N GLN A 214 -19.84 3.66 -3.83
CA GLN A 214 -21.06 3.18 -4.48
C GLN A 214 -22.32 3.92 -4.00
N VAL A 215 -22.48 4.13 -2.69
CA VAL A 215 -23.62 4.91 -2.16
C VAL A 215 -23.61 6.31 -2.74
N GLN A 216 -22.45 6.95 -2.85
CA GLN A 216 -22.33 8.30 -3.41
C GLN A 216 -22.71 8.32 -4.89
N ARG A 217 -22.22 7.37 -5.69
CA ARG A 217 -22.56 7.26 -7.13
C ARG A 217 -24.04 7.00 -7.36
N GLU A 218 -24.66 6.10 -6.59
CA GLU A 218 -26.09 5.83 -6.72
C GLU A 218 -26.94 7.06 -6.37
N ARG A 219 -26.54 7.83 -5.34
CA ARG A 219 -27.19 9.12 -5.01
C ARG A 219 -27.07 10.13 -6.15
N GLN A 220 -25.90 10.24 -6.78
CA GLN A 220 -25.70 11.13 -7.94
C GLN A 220 -26.56 10.72 -9.13
N ARG A 221 -26.87 9.42 -9.27
CA ARG A 221 -27.80 8.87 -10.28
C ARG A 221 -29.27 8.99 -9.89
N GLY A 222 -29.58 9.65 -8.77
CA GLY A 222 -30.94 9.79 -8.26
C GLY A 222 -31.55 8.52 -7.65
N ARG A 223 -30.72 7.50 -7.35
CA ARG A 223 -31.16 6.24 -6.76
C ARG A 223 -30.94 6.24 -5.27
N SER A 224 -31.93 5.77 -4.50
CA SER A 224 -31.82 5.58 -3.05
C SER A 224 -31.38 4.17 -2.75
N VAL A 225 -30.15 4.01 -2.23
CA VAL A 225 -29.62 2.76 -1.72
C VAL A 225 -29.14 2.92 -0.29
N THR A 226 -29.34 1.93 0.56
CA THR A 226 -28.84 1.97 1.92
C THR A 226 -27.39 1.51 1.97
N LYS A 227 -26.59 2.13 2.83
CA LYS A 227 -25.19 1.70 3.04
C LYS A 227 -25.10 0.21 3.44
N SER A 228 -26.05 -0.28 4.21
CA SER A 228 -26.09 -1.70 4.63
C SER A 228 -26.19 -2.66 3.45
N GLN A 229 -27.10 -2.40 2.49
CA GLN A 229 -27.26 -3.23 1.30
C GLN A 229 -25.99 -3.24 0.44
N VAL A 230 -25.38 -2.07 0.24
CA VAL A 230 -24.13 -1.97 -0.53
C VAL A 230 -23.00 -2.70 0.19
N THR A 231 -22.88 -2.52 1.51
CA THR A 231 -21.85 -3.20 2.31
C THR A 231 -21.97 -4.73 2.23
N GLN A 232 -23.19 -5.28 2.22
CA GLN A 232 -23.39 -6.72 2.04
C GLN A 232 -22.89 -7.22 0.68
N ARG A 233 -23.18 -6.48 -0.40
CA ARG A 233 -22.69 -6.81 -1.75
C ARG A 233 -21.17 -6.78 -1.81
N VAL A 234 -20.55 -5.73 -1.28
CA VAL A 234 -19.09 -5.61 -1.26
C VAL A 234 -18.45 -6.74 -0.43
N LYS A 235 -19.03 -7.07 0.73
CA LYS A 235 -18.56 -8.18 1.57
C LYS A 235 -18.72 -9.55 0.92
N ALA A 236 -19.60 -9.71 -0.05
CA ALA A 236 -19.74 -10.96 -0.77
C ALA A 236 -18.53 -11.23 -1.66
N PHE A 237 -17.93 -10.20 -2.28
CA PHE A 237 -16.83 -10.41 -3.20
C PHE A 237 -15.44 -10.01 -2.65
N VAL A 238 -15.33 -9.14 -1.64
CA VAL A 238 -14.07 -8.84 -0.92
C VAL A 238 -14.18 -9.37 0.50
N GLN A 239 -13.42 -10.42 0.81
CA GLN A 239 -13.53 -11.11 2.09
C GLN A 239 -12.16 -11.30 2.76
N ASN A 240 -12.18 -11.39 4.09
CA ASN A 240 -11.03 -11.93 4.81
C ASN A 240 -11.00 -13.46 4.65
N VAL A 241 -9.84 -14.01 4.33
CA VAL A 241 -9.65 -15.46 4.14
C VAL A 241 -10.16 -16.29 5.34
N HIS A 242 -10.06 -15.75 6.56
CA HIS A 242 -10.54 -16.44 7.74
C HIS A 242 -12.08 -16.58 7.78
N HIS A 243 -12.83 -15.61 7.21
CA HIS A 243 -14.28 -15.73 7.09
C HIS A 243 -14.66 -16.81 6.08
N PHE A 244 -14.04 -16.82 4.92
CA PHE A 244 -14.20 -17.85 3.90
C PHE A 244 -13.90 -19.25 4.47
N ARG A 245 -12.75 -19.41 5.12
CA ARG A 245 -12.39 -20.66 5.81
C ARG A 245 -13.47 -21.09 6.83
N ASP A 246 -13.91 -20.19 7.70
CA ASP A 246 -14.87 -20.48 8.77
C ASP A 246 -16.25 -20.87 8.24
N GLU A 247 -16.66 -20.32 7.10
CA GLU A 247 -17.88 -20.67 6.39
C GLU A 247 -17.81 -22.11 5.88
N TYR A 248 -16.77 -22.43 5.12
CA TYR A 248 -16.63 -23.75 4.48
C TYR A 248 -16.12 -24.86 5.42
N LEU A 249 -15.75 -24.52 6.64
CA LEU A 249 -15.61 -25.48 7.74
C LEU A 249 -16.97 -26.00 8.25
N ARG A 250 -18.06 -25.24 8.05
CA ARG A 250 -19.42 -25.58 8.47
C ARG A 250 -20.26 -26.11 7.32
N ASP A 251 -20.09 -25.55 6.14
CA ASP A 251 -20.77 -25.94 4.93
C ASP A 251 -19.85 -26.80 4.05
N ALA A 252 -20.24 -28.04 3.81
CA ALA A 252 -19.50 -28.99 2.98
C ALA A 252 -19.82 -28.87 1.49
N ARG A 253 -20.78 -28.04 1.10
CA ARG A 253 -21.12 -27.79 -0.32
C ARG A 253 -19.98 -27.01 -1.00
N PRO A 254 -19.87 -27.10 -2.33
CA PRO A 254 -18.93 -26.24 -3.04
C PRO A 254 -19.28 -24.76 -2.81
N PRO A 255 -18.27 -23.85 -2.82
CA PRO A 255 -18.52 -22.42 -2.83
C PRO A 255 -19.42 -22.00 -4.00
N SER A 256 -20.11 -20.86 -3.87
CA SER A 256 -20.80 -20.25 -5.02
C SER A 256 -19.82 -19.78 -6.09
N ASP A 257 -18.60 -19.48 -5.65
CA ASP A 257 -17.54 -18.90 -6.46
C ASP A 257 -16.69 -20.01 -7.08
N HIS A 258 -16.57 -20.00 -8.41
CA HIS A 258 -15.66 -20.87 -9.15
C HIS A 258 -14.25 -20.30 -9.23
N ILE A 259 -14.09 -19.00 -8.94
CA ILE A 259 -12.82 -18.29 -8.99
C ILE A 259 -12.52 -17.71 -7.61
N ALA A 260 -11.39 -18.08 -7.03
CA ALA A 260 -10.90 -17.49 -5.79
C ALA A 260 -9.54 -16.82 -6.02
N VAL A 261 -9.47 -15.52 -5.74
CA VAL A 261 -8.23 -14.74 -5.82
C VAL A 261 -7.69 -14.55 -4.41
N PHE A 262 -6.51 -15.09 -4.13
CA PHE A 262 -5.82 -14.95 -2.85
C PHE A 262 -4.75 -13.88 -2.94
N ASP A 263 -4.98 -12.76 -2.28
CA ASP A 263 -3.99 -11.69 -2.16
C ASP A 263 -3.03 -11.98 -1.00
N GLU A 264 -1.74 -11.70 -1.22
CA GLU A 264 -0.66 -12.04 -0.28
C GLU A 264 -0.67 -13.55 0.09
N ALA A 265 -0.78 -14.41 -0.93
CA ALA A 265 -0.97 -15.85 -0.73
C ALA A 265 0.17 -16.52 0.06
N GLN A 266 1.39 -15.96 0.07
CA GLN A 266 2.51 -16.42 0.88
C GLN A 266 2.25 -16.34 2.39
N ARG A 267 1.25 -15.56 2.82
CA ARG A 267 0.88 -15.40 4.25
C ARG A 267 -0.02 -16.50 4.78
N ALA A 268 -0.47 -17.43 3.95
CA ALA A 268 -1.29 -18.56 4.39
C ALA A 268 -0.55 -19.42 5.43
N TRP A 269 -1.27 -19.95 6.40
CA TRP A 269 -0.70 -20.65 7.54
C TRP A 269 -0.30 -22.09 7.19
N ASN A 270 0.83 -22.53 7.74
CA ASN A 270 1.25 -23.92 7.67
C ASN A 270 0.30 -24.86 8.48
N ALA A 271 0.51 -26.17 8.37
CA ALA A 271 -0.34 -27.15 9.02
C ALA A 271 -0.33 -27.02 10.57
N GLU A 272 0.82 -26.76 11.16
CA GLU A 272 0.99 -26.63 12.61
C GLU A 272 0.22 -25.40 13.15
N GLN A 273 0.38 -24.25 12.52
CA GLN A 273 -0.31 -23.02 12.89
C GLN A 273 -1.84 -23.16 12.72
N THR A 274 -2.25 -23.77 11.62
CA THR A 274 -3.68 -23.99 11.34
C THR A 274 -4.27 -24.96 12.36
N ALA A 275 -3.62 -26.10 12.66
CA ALA A 275 -4.04 -27.05 13.67
C ALA A 275 -4.18 -26.40 15.06
N ALA A 276 -3.17 -25.66 15.49
CA ALA A 276 -3.18 -24.96 16.78
C ALA A 276 -4.32 -23.92 16.87
N PHE A 277 -4.63 -23.23 15.78
CA PHE A 277 -5.77 -22.31 15.73
C PHE A 277 -7.11 -23.04 15.77
N MET A 278 -7.25 -24.13 14.99
CA MET A 278 -8.47 -24.94 14.93
C MET A 278 -8.81 -25.54 16.29
N GLU A 279 -7.83 -26.06 16.99
CA GLU A 279 -7.99 -26.59 18.34
C GLU A 279 -8.42 -25.49 19.33
N ARG A 280 -7.61 -24.43 19.45
CA ARG A 280 -7.80 -23.39 20.48
C ARG A 280 -9.01 -22.48 20.26
N LYS A 281 -9.34 -22.17 18.99
CA LYS A 281 -10.35 -21.15 18.64
C LYS A 281 -11.63 -21.73 18.04
N LYS A 282 -11.57 -22.92 17.44
CA LYS A 282 -12.70 -23.55 16.75
C LYS A 282 -13.17 -24.84 17.42
N ASN A 283 -12.47 -25.27 18.46
CA ASN A 283 -12.74 -26.54 19.17
C ASN A 283 -12.80 -27.74 18.21
N LYS A 284 -11.88 -27.77 17.24
CA LYS A 284 -11.72 -28.86 16.26
C LYS A 284 -10.33 -29.48 16.42
N PRO A 285 -10.16 -30.39 17.43
CA PRO A 285 -8.91 -31.13 17.59
C PRO A 285 -8.71 -32.08 16.40
N GLY A 286 -7.45 -32.36 16.07
CA GLY A 286 -7.12 -33.32 15.01
C GLY A 286 -7.22 -32.75 13.58
N PHE A 287 -7.32 -31.44 13.42
CA PHE A 287 -7.21 -30.81 12.10
C PHE A 287 -5.76 -30.87 11.60
N THR A 288 -5.54 -31.45 10.42
CA THR A 288 -4.20 -31.79 9.91
C THR A 288 -3.82 -31.02 8.65
N MET A 289 -4.75 -30.31 8.00
CA MET A 289 -4.48 -29.59 6.77
C MET A 289 -3.80 -28.25 7.06
N SER A 290 -2.91 -27.82 6.16
CA SER A 290 -2.49 -26.44 6.10
C SER A 290 -3.63 -25.53 5.60
N GLU A 291 -3.51 -24.21 5.78
CA GLU A 291 -4.53 -23.29 5.27
C GLU A 291 -4.62 -23.34 3.73
N PRO A 292 -3.51 -23.37 2.94
CA PRO A 292 -3.55 -23.63 1.51
C PRO A 292 -4.30 -24.91 1.14
N GLU A 293 -3.98 -26.03 1.79
CA GLU A 293 -4.59 -27.32 1.52
C GLU A 293 -6.11 -27.28 1.76
N PHE A 294 -6.53 -26.67 2.86
CA PHE A 294 -7.95 -26.51 3.16
C PHE A 294 -8.66 -25.62 2.13
N LEU A 295 -8.05 -24.49 1.75
CA LEU A 295 -8.64 -23.55 0.79
C LEU A 295 -8.79 -24.18 -0.61
N ILE A 296 -7.77 -24.93 -1.06
CA ILE A 296 -7.87 -25.70 -2.31
C ILE A 296 -9.00 -26.75 -2.19
N SER A 297 -9.10 -27.45 -1.06
CA SER A 297 -10.14 -28.47 -0.83
C SER A 297 -11.56 -27.88 -0.95
N CYS A 298 -11.77 -26.61 -0.58
CA CYS A 298 -13.07 -25.96 -0.71
C CYS A 298 -13.46 -25.81 -2.18
N LEU A 299 -12.54 -25.31 -3.02
CA LEU A 299 -12.76 -25.16 -4.46
C LEU A 299 -12.79 -26.51 -5.19
N ASP A 300 -12.10 -27.50 -4.64
CA ASP A 300 -12.08 -28.87 -5.20
C ASP A 300 -13.45 -29.59 -5.10
N ARG A 301 -14.34 -29.10 -4.26
CA ARG A 301 -15.73 -29.63 -4.17
C ARG A 301 -16.56 -29.38 -5.43
N HIS A 302 -16.17 -28.46 -6.31
CA HIS A 302 -16.83 -28.28 -7.61
C HIS A 302 -16.67 -29.55 -8.46
N PRO A 303 -17.75 -30.08 -9.04
CA PRO A 303 -17.66 -31.29 -9.87
C PRO A 303 -16.97 -31.05 -11.20
N GLY A 304 -17.00 -29.83 -11.73
CA GLY A 304 -16.45 -29.45 -13.02
C GLY A 304 -15.15 -28.66 -12.91
N TRP A 305 -15.24 -27.35 -13.00
CA TRP A 305 -14.07 -26.47 -13.06
C TRP A 305 -13.97 -25.56 -11.85
N ALA A 306 -12.76 -25.15 -11.53
CA ALA A 306 -12.46 -24.09 -10.56
C ALA A 306 -11.08 -23.51 -10.84
N VAL A 307 -10.88 -22.22 -10.50
CA VAL A 307 -9.57 -21.56 -10.65
C VAL A 307 -9.20 -20.83 -9.36
N ILE A 308 -8.01 -21.07 -8.89
CA ILE A 308 -7.39 -20.32 -7.79
C ILE A 308 -6.30 -19.43 -8.37
N VAL A 309 -6.34 -18.15 -8.04
CA VAL A 309 -5.31 -17.16 -8.42
C VAL A 309 -4.58 -16.71 -7.15
N CYS A 310 -3.33 -17.09 -7.01
CA CYS A 310 -2.47 -16.71 -5.90
C CYS A 310 -1.60 -15.51 -6.30
N LEU A 311 -1.83 -14.36 -5.67
CA LEU A 311 -0.97 -13.17 -5.83
C LEU A 311 0.15 -13.26 -4.80
N VAL A 312 1.40 -13.27 -5.26
CA VAL A 312 2.55 -13.59 -4.42
C VAL A 312 3.54 -12.44 -4.38
N GLY A 313 3.87 -11.96 -3.18
CA GLY A 313 4.93 -10.98 -2.94
C GLY A 313 6.15 -11.64 -2.30
N GLY A 314 7.31 -11.59 -2.96
CA GLY A 314 8.56 -12.11 -2.37
C GLY A 314 9.01 -11.29 -1.16
N GLY A 315 9.51 -11.95 -0.12
CA GLY A 315 10.16 -11.33 1.04
C GLY A 315 9.26 -10.39 1.87
N GLN A 316 7.95 -10.65 1.91
CA GLN A 316 6.98 -9.85 2.67
C GLN A 316 6.29 -10.65 3.80
N GLU A 317 6.78 -11.82 4.14
CA GLU A 317 6.34 -12.60 5.29
C GLU A 317 6.72 -11.86 6.57
N ILE A 318 5.74 -11.62 7.44
CA ILE A 318 5.92 -10.83 8.67
C ILE A 318 5.47 -11.55 9.93
N ASN A 319 4.97 -12.79 9.82
CA ASN A 319 4.42 -13.50 10.96
C ASN A 319 4.91 -14.96 11.03
N THR A 320 5.04 -15.47 12.25
CA THR A 320 5.37 -16.87 12.50
C THR A 320 4.24 -17.78 12.00
N GLY A 321 4.61 -18.82 11.24
CA GLY A 321 3.65 -19.81 10.72
C GLY A 321 3.08 -19.46 9.34
N GLU A 322 3.48 -18.34 8.74
CA GLU A 322 3.25 -18.09 7.31
C GLU A 322 4.08 -19.11 6.51
N ALA A 323 3.39 -19.86 5.66
CA ALA A 323 3.97 -21.05 5.02
C ALA A 323 4.72 -20.76 3.71
N GLY A 324 4.70 -19.49 3.28
CA GLY A 324 5.23 -19.12 1.96
C GLY A 324 4.43 -19.79 0.83
N ILE A 325 5.00 -19.72 -0.37
CA ILE A 325 4.39 -20.35 -1.55
C ILE A 325 4.63 -21.86 -1.61
N SER A 326 5.70 -22.34 -0.95
CA SER A 326 6.09 -23.75 -0.96
C SER A 326 4.96 -24.67 -0.45
N GLU A 327 4.19 -24.25 0.54
CA GLU A 327 3.07 -25.04 1.07
C GLU A 327 1.89 -25.12 0.10
N TRP A 328 1.62 -24.07 -0.67
CA TRP A 328 0.61 -24.15 -1.74
C TRP A 328 0.98 -25.21 -2.77
N LEU A 329 2.22 -25.20 -3.22
CA LEU A 329 2.73 -26.18 -4.20
C LEU A 329 2.78 -27.60 -3.61
N ALA A 330 3.22 -27.73 -2.36
CA ALA A 330 3.25 -29.02 -1.65
C ALA A 330 1.83 -29.57 -1.44
N ALA A 331 0.85 -28.75 -1.11
CA ALA A 331 -0.54 -29.15 -0.97
C ALA A 331 -1.11 -29.67 -2.30
N VAL A 332 -0.84 -28.96 -3.41
CA VAL A 332 -1.26 -29.42 -4.75
C VAL A 332 -0.60 -30.74 -5.13
N LEU A 333 0.68 -30.90 -4.82
CA LEU A 333 1.41 -32.14 -5.11
C LEU A 333 0.85 -33.32 -4.29
N ARG A 334 0.59 -33.12 -3.01
CA ARG A 334 0.18 -34.13 -2.05
C ARG A 334 -1.27 -34.57 -2.23
N SER A 335 -2.20 -33.60 -2.35
CA SER A 335 -3.62 -33.86 -2.16
C SER A 335 -4.48 -33.62 -3.43
N PHE A 336 -3.98 -32.89 -4.42
CA PHE A 336 -4.78 -32.49 -5.58
C PHE A 336 -4.09 -32.81 -6.91
N PRO A 337 -3.90 -34.12 -7.27
CA PRO A 337 -3.16 -34.54 -8.45
C PRO A 337 -3.80 -34.13 -9.77
N HIS A 338 -5.08 -33.80 -9.80
CA HIS A 338 -5.85 -33.39 -10.98
C HIS A 338 -5.86 -31.89 -11.24
N TRP A 339 -5.23 -31.07 -10.38
CA TRP A 339 -5.09 -29.63 -10.58
C TRP A 339 -3.89 -29.31 -11.48
N GLU A 340 -4.10 -28.46 -12.47
CA GLU A 340 -3.03 -27.88 -13.28
C GLU A 340 -2.41 -26.67 -12.56
N VAL A 341 -1.11 -26.46 -12.74
CA VAL A 341 -0.35 -25.40 -12.06
C VAL A 341 0.24 -24.44 -13.09
N HIS A 342 -0.14 -23.17 -13.04
CA HIS A 342 0.40 -22.13 -13.89
C HIS A 342 1.31 -21.21 -13.08
N ILE A 343 2.55 -21.00 -13.53
CA ILE A 343 3.55 -20.20 -12.83
C ILE A 343 4.21 -19.18 -13.76
N SER A 344 4.74 -18.11 -13.18
CA SER A 344 5.71 -17.28 -13.88
C SER A 344 7.10 -17.93 -13.85
N ALA A 345 7.97 -17.59 -14.80
CA ALA A 345 9.36 -18.04 -14.82
C ALA A 345 10.13 -17.58 -13.55
N GLU A 346 9.77 -16.40 -13.04
CA GLU A 346 10.41 -15.78 -11.86
C GLU A 346 10.11 -16.48 -10.53
N LEU A 347 9.19 -17.45 -10.50
CA LEU A 347 8.89 -18.22 -9.29
C LEU A 347 10.06 -19.13 -8.86
N HIS A 348 11.04 -19.33 -9.74
CA HIS A 348 12.29 -20.04 -9.42
C HIS A 348 13.29 -19.19 -8.63
N ASP A 349 13.05 -17.89 -8.45
CA ASP A 349 13.93 -17.04 -7.66
C ASP A 349 13.93 -17.47 -6.18
N SER A 350 15.10 -17.41 -5.56
CA SER A 350 15.34 -17.76 -4.15
C SER A 350 14.46 -16.98 -3.16
N GLU A 351 13.95 -15.80 -3.57
CA GLU A 351 13.04 -15.02 -2.73
C GLU A 351 11.71 -15.73 -2.45
N TYR A 352 11.32 -16.70 -3.28
CA TYR A 352 10.03 -17.41 -3.15
C TYR A 352 10.15 -18.76 -2.45
N ALA A 353 11.35 -19.26 -2.20
CA ALA A 353 11.65 -20.55 -1.52
C ALA A 353 10.82 -21.76 -2.03
N ALA A 354 10.53 -21.79 -3.34
CA ALA A 354 9.61 -22.75 -3.96
C ALA A 354 10.29 -23.90 -4.71
N GLU A 355 11.60 -23.89 -4.86
CA GLU A 355 12.38 -24.71 -5.81
C GLU A 355 12.10 -26.22 -5.70
N THR A 356 12.14 -26.78 -4.48
CA THR A 356 11.97 -28.22 -4.28
C THR A 356 10.59 -28.73 -4.73
N ALA A 357 9.52 -28.00 -4.37
CA ALA A 357 8.16 -28.38 -4.74
C ALA A 357 7.90 -28.18 -6.25
N LEU A 358 8.49 -27.14 -6.84
CA LEU A 358 8.40 -26.88 -8.28
C LEU A 358 9.04 -27.97 -9.11
N VAL A 359 10.26 -28.41 -8.76
CA VAL A 359 10.95 -29.51 -9.45
C VAL A 359 10.12 -30.78 -9.45
N ALA A 360 9.50 -31.11 -8.31
CA ALA A 360 8.64 -32.29 -8.19
C ALA A 360 7.37 -32.17 -9.07
N LEU A 361 6.73 -30.99 -9.13
CA LEU A 361 5.55 -30.75 -9.96
C LEU A 361 5.88 -30.74 -11.46
N GLN A 362 7.03 -30.19 -11.86
CA GLN A 362 7.51 -30.17 -13.24
C GLN A 362 7.80 -31.59 -13.74
N SER A 363 8.42 -32.43 -12.89
CA SER A 363 8.70 -33.84 -13.23
C SER A 363 7.40 -34.61 -13.52
N ASN A 364 6.28 -34.22 -12.98
CA ASN A 364 4.97 -34.82 -13.22
C ASN A 364 4.20 -34.20 -14.42
N GLY A 365 4.82 -33.27 -15.17
CA GLY A 365 4.21 -32.64 -16.35
C GLY A 365 2.97 -31.75 -16.06
N ARG A 366 2.81 -31.31 -14.82
CA ARG A 366 1.63 -30.57 -14.34
C ARG A 366 1.79 -29.05 -14.34
N VAL A 367 3.01 -28.58 -14.61
CA VAL A 367 3.36 -27.15 -14.53
C VAL A 367 3.41 -26.55 -15.93
N GLN A 368 2.69 -25.47 -16.10
CA GLN A 368 2.76 -24.62 -17.29
C GLN A 368 3.39 -23.28 -16.92
N THR A 369 4.51 -22.95 -17.56
CA THR A 369 5.19 -21.66 -17.36
C THR A 369 4.63 -20.63 -18.33
N ASN A 370 4.20 -19.49 -17.80
CA ASN A 370 3.72 -18.35 -18.57
C ASN A 370 4.43 -17.06 -18.11
N PRO A 371 5.25 -16.44 -18.97
CA PRO A 371 5.98 -15.21 -18.61
C PRO A 371 5.05 -14.03 -18.28
N ASP A 372 3.82 -14.00 -18.81
CA ASP A 372 2.86 -12.94 -18.55
C ASP A 372 2.28 -13.00 -17.11
N LEU A 373 2.56 -14.04 -16.35
CA LEU A 373 2.19 -14.14 -14.92
C LEU A 373 3.18 -13.40 -14.00
N HIS A 374 4.10 -12.61 -14.56
CA HIS A 374 5.03 -11.77 -13.80
C HIS A 374 4.80 -10.28 -14.05
N LEU A 375 4.60 -9.53 -12.97
CA LEU A 375 4.49 -8.07 -12.99
C LEU A 375 5.87 -7.45 -12.76
N SER A 376 6.55 -7.08 -13.83
CA SER A 376 7.91 -6.53 -13.80
C SER A 376 7.98 -5.02 -13.61
N VAL A 377 6.85 -4.29 -13.82
CA VAL A 377 6.81 -2.82 -13.80
C VAL A 377 6.17 -2.33 -12.51
N SER A 378 6.91 -1.53 -11.73
CA SER A 378 6.38 -0.90 -10.51
C SER A 378 5.35 0.18 -10.86
N MET A 379 4.22 0.16 -10.14
CA MET A 379 3.16 1.16 -10.21
C MET A 379 3.33 2.31 -9.22
N ARG A 380 4.39 2.30 -8.41
CA ARG A 380 4.66 3.35 -7.41
C ARG A 380 4.88 4.70 -8.08
N SER A 381 4.65 5.77 -7.32
CA SER A 381 4.93 7.12 -7.79
C SER A 381 6.39 7.24 -8.25
N PHE A 382 6.66 8.11 -9.23
CA PHE A 382 8.02 8.37 -9.73
C PHE A 382 8.98 8.81 -8.59
N ARG A 383 8.45 9.36 -7.51
CA ARG A 383 9.21 9.74 -6.31
C ARG A 383 9.66 8.52 -5.51
N ALA A 384 8.82 7.50 -5.39
CA ALA A 384 9.09 6.28 -4.61
C ALA A 384 9.72 5.13 -5.44
N GLU A 385 9.98 5.36 -6.72
CA GLU A 385 10.74 4.43 -7.55
C GLU A 385 12.12 4.21 -6.94
N ASN A 386 12.57 2.98 -6.83
CA ASN A 386 13.82 2.58 -6.17
C ASN A 386 13.88 2.69 -4.62
N VAL A 387 12.84 3.19 -3.93
CA VAL A 387 12.81 3.15 -2.46
C VAL A 387 12.95 1.73 -1.93
N SER A 388 12.33 0.75 -2.57
CA SER A 388 12.44 -0.66 -2.18
C SER A 388 13.88 -1.18 -2.28
N THR A 389 14.62 -0.76 -3.32
CA THR A 389 16.05 -1.10 -3.48
C THR A 389 16.89 -0.46 -2.39
N LEU A 390 16.68 0.83 -2.09
CA LEU A 390 17.34 1.50 -0.98
C LEU A 390 17.08 0.78 0.35
N VAL A 391 15.82 0.52 0.68
CA VAL A 391 15.42 -0.14 1.91
C VAL A 391 16.02 -1.56 2.01
N LYS A 392 16.05 -2.31 0.90
CA LYS A 392 16.70 -3.63 0.86
C LYS A 392 18.18 -3.50 1.24
N ARG A 393 18.92 -2.60 0.61
CA ARG A 393 20.35 -2.38 0.88
C ARG A 393 20.62 -1.91 2.30
N VAL A 394 19.78 -1.02 2.85
CA VAL A 394 19.85 -0.59 4.26
C VAL A 394 19.70 -1.80 5.19
N LEU A 395 18.69 -2.63 4.99
CA LEU A 395 18.41 -3.79 5.84
C LEU A 395 19.41 -4.94 5.63
N ASP A 396 20.06 -5.02 4.47
CA ASP A 396 21.12 -6.00 4.18
C ASP A 396 22.50 -5.51 4.60
N LEU A 397 22.61 -4.30 5.19
CA LEU A 397 23.87 -3.66 5.62
C LEU A 397 24.84 -3.42 4.46
N ASP A 398 24.34 -3.29 3.25
CA ASP A 398 25.13 -2.85 2.09
C ASP A 398 25.25 -1.31 2.11
N MET A 399 26.19 -0.81 2.93
CA MET A 399 26.43 0.61 3.13
C MET A 399 26.74 1.34 1.82
N ARG A 400 27.55 0.73 0.95
CA ARG A 400 27.93 1.33 -0.33
C ARG A 400 26.73 1.45 -1.27
N GLY A 401 26.03 0.35 -1.47
CA GLY A 401 24.86 0.34 -2.32
C GLY A 401 23.71 1.20 -1.77
N ALA A 402 23.55 1.28 -0.43
CA ALA A 402 22.57 2.17 0.18
C ALA A 402 22.88 3.65 -0.10
N ARG A 403 24.16 4.06 0.01
CA ARG A 403 24.59 5.44 -0.36
C ARG A 403 24.35 5.75 -1.83
N GLU A 404 24.71 4.84 -2.73
CA GLU A 404 24.47 4.99 -4.17
C GLU A 404 22.96 5.17 -4.47
N ALA A 405 22.12 4.30 -3.90
CA ALA A 405 20.67 4.39 -4.06
C ALA A 405 20.10 5.70 -3.46
N TRP A 406 20.60 6.13 -2.29
CA TRP A 406 20.18 7.38 -1.66
C TRP A 406 20.53 8.60 -2.53
N MET A 407 21.71 8.66 -3.11
CA MET A 407 22.11 9.77 -3.99
C MET A 407 21.19 9.95 -5.20
N THR A 408 20.56 8.88 -5.70
CA THR A 408 19.60 8.96 -6.80
C THR A 408 18.19 9.39 -6.35
N LEU A 409 17.87 9.20 -5.06
CA LEU A 409 16.53 9.43 -4.51
C LEU A 409 16.37 10.76 -3.78
N ARG A 410 17.43 11.27 -3.15
CA ARG A 410 17.37 12.37 -2.16
C ARG A 410 16.66 13.65 -2.64
N ASP A 411 16.72 13.94 -3.93
CA ASP A 411 16.12 15.16 -4.50
C ASP A 411 14.62 14.99 -4.80
N ARG A 412 14.14 13.74 -4.90
CA ARG A 412 12.76 13.40 -5.27
C ARG A 412 11.96 12.81 -4.11
N TYR A 413 12.64 12.11 -3.20
CA TYR A 413 12.01 11.40 -2.09
C TYR A 413 12.78 11.71 -0.80
N PRO A 414 12.38 12.74 -0.04
CA PRO A 414 13.07 13.13 1.18
C PRO A 414 12.95 12.03 2.26
N ILE A 415 14.10 11.63 2.78
CA ILE A 415 14.22 10.82 3.99
C ILE A 415 15.04 11.65 4.97
N VAL A 416 14.52 11.86 6.18
CA VAL A 416 15.21 12.59 7.23
C VAL A 416 15.26 11.77 8.51
N LEU A 417 16.31 11.95 9.29
CA LEU A 417 16.48 11.35 10.61
C LEU A 417 16.07 12.31 11.71
N CYS A 418 15.51 11.77 12.79
CA CYS A 418 15.15 12.55 13.96
C CYS A 418 15.30 11.71 15.24
N ARG A 419 15.67 12.37 16.36
CA ARG A 419 15.68 11.75 17.68
C ARG A 419 14.39 12.02 18.47
N SER A 420 13.57 12.96 18.01
CA SER A 420 12.41 13.48 18.73
C SER A 420 11.10 13.21 18.00
N VAL A 421 10.17 12.45 18.62
CA VAL A 421 8.84 12.19 18.08
C VAL A 421 8.03 13.50 17.89
N PRO A 422 8.00 14.47 18.81
CA PRO A 422 7.32 15.74 18.58
C PRO A 422 7.84 16.50 17.35
N ARG A 423 9.17 16.52 17.15
CA ARG A 423 9.80 17.17 16.00
C ARG A 423 9.45 16.48 14.68
N ALA A 424 9.42 15.16 14.68
CA ALA A 424 8.97 14.37 13.53
C ALA A 424 7.48 14.62 13.19
N LYS A 425 6.61 14.71 14.20
CA LYS A 425 5.19 15.09 14.01
C LYS A 425 5.05 16.49 13.40
N ALA A 426 5.86 17.44 13.82
CA ALA A 426 5.88 18.79 13.24
C ALA A 426 6.32 18.74 11.78
N TRP A 427 7.41 18.06 11.48
CA TRP A 427 7.92 17.90 10.11
C TRP A 427 6.88 17.25 9.17
N LEU A 428 6.18 16.20 9.60
CA LEU A 428 5.13 15.57 8.80
C LEU A 428 3.99 16.53 8.45
N ARG A 429 3.58 17.38 9.41
CA ARG A 429 2.54 18.41 9.16
C ARG A 429 3.02 19.50 8.21
N GLU A 430 4.31 19.82 8.23
CA GLU A 430 4.91 20.81 7.34
C GLU A 430 5.12 20.30 5.92
N GLN A 431 5.38 18.98 5.76
CA GLN A 431 5.56 18.38 4.45
C GLN A 431 4.22 18.13 3.74
N ALA A 432 3.21 17.69 4.47
CA ALA A 432 1.93 17.31 3.88
C ALA A 432 1.12 18.51 3.42
N ARG A 433 0.61 18.44 2.21
CA ARG A 433 -0.15 19.50 1.53
C ARG A 433 -1.50 18.96 1.09
N GLY A 434 -2.51 19.81 1.04
CA GLY A 434 -3.86 19.43 0.63
C GLY A 434 -4.40 18.27 1.45
N SER A 435 -4.86 17.22 0.79
CA SER A 435 -5.34 15.99 1.40
C SER A 435 -4.27 14.92 1.58
N GLU A 436 -2.99 15.20 1.28
CA GLU A 436 -1.89 14.25 1.47
C GLU A 436 -1.93 13.64 2.88
N ARG A 437 -1.99 12.31 2.93
CA ARG A 437 -2.14 11.56 4.18
C ARG A 437 -0.80 11.29 4.83
N TYR A 438 -0.73 11.59 6.11
CA TYR A 438 0.44 11.28 6.94
C TYR A 438 0.06 10.56 8.22
N GLY A 439 1.01 9.83 8.81
CA GLY A 439 0.81 9.13 10.07
C GLY A 439 2.11 8.51 10.60
N LEU A 440 2.06 8.07 11.86
CA LEU A 440 3.16 7.35 12.49
C LEU A 440 2.96 5.84 12.29
N VAL A 441 4.05 5.17 11.94
CA VAL A 441 4.10 3.72 11.79
C VAL A 441 5.24 3.14 12.63
N VAL A 442 5.00 1.98 13.24
CA VAL A 442 5.91 1.36 14.22
C VAL A 442 5.91 -0.16 14.07
N SER A 443 6.98 -0.83 14.53
CA SER A 443 6.98 -2.27 14.70
C SER A 443 5.97 -2.69 15.78
N SER A 444 5.21 -3.76 15.56
CA SER A 444 4.34 -4.34 16.57
C SER A 444 5.10 -4.81 17.84
N GLN A 445 6.41 -4.98 17.73
CA GLN A 445 7.32 -5.31 18.83
C GLN A 445 7.88 -4.08 19.55
N ALA A 446 7.62 -2.87 19.08
CA ALA A 446 8.14 -1.60 19.60
C ALA A 446 7.49 -1.18 20.93
N GLN A 447 7.61 -2.01 21.96
CA GLN A 447 6.90 -1.85 23.24
C GLN A 447 7.53 -0.80 24.17
N ARG A 448 8.78 -0.36 23.90
CA ARG A 448 9.47 0.62 24.74
C ARG A 448 9.31 2.07 24.28
N LEU A 449 8.47 2.31 23.27
CA LEU A 449 8.09 3.66 22.84
C LEU A 449 7.00 4.31 23.70
N ARG A 450 6.50 3.65 24.73
CA ARG A 450 5.47 4.20 25.66
C ARG A 450 5.82 5.56 26.28
N PRO A 451 7.07 5.85 26.69
CA PRO A 451 7.43 7.18 27.19
C PRO A 451 7.27 8.30 26.15
N HIS A 452 7.19 7.95 24.87
CA HIS A 452 6.92 8.87 23.77
C HIS A 452 5.43 8.91 23.37
N ALA A 453 4.52 8.43 24.25
CA ALA A 453 3.08 8.31 24.03
C ALA A 453 2.71 7.40 22.83
N ILE A 454 3.55 6.40 22.55
CA ILE A 454 3.31 5.40 21.49
C ILE A 454 3.02 4.04 22.14
N HIS A 455 1.83 3.51 21.89
CA HIS A 455 1.37 2.27 22.50
C HIS A 455 0.91 1.25 21.43
N VAL A 456 1.83 0.37 21.02
CA VAL A 456 1.62 -0.60 19.90
C VAL A 456 0.51 -1.63 20.13
N LYS A 457 0.07 -1.82 21.38
CA LYS A 457 -1.04 -2.73 21.73
C LYS A 457 -2.38 -2.03 21.82
N SER A 458 -2.44 -0.70 21.63
CA SER A 458 -3.71 0.02 21.55
C SER A 458 -4.45 -0.41 20.28
N PRO A 459 -5.75 -0.76 20.38
CA PRO A 459 -6.51 -1.14 19.19
C PRO A 459 -6.72 0.08 18.29
N VAL A 460 -6.31 -0.04 17.04
CA VAL A 460 -6.52 0.98 16.01
C VAL A 460 -7.56 0.47 15.02
N ASP A 461 -8.61 1.24 14.79
CA ASP A 461 -9.56 0.94 13.73
C ASP A 461 -9.00 1.43 12.37
N PRO A 462 -8.68 0.52 11.43
CA PRO A 462 -8.06 0.90 10.17
C PRO A 462 -8.95 1.77 9.29
N VAL A 463 -10.28 1.66 9.41
CA VAL A 463 -11.23 2.50 8.65
C VAL A 463 -11.12 3.96 9.09
N HIS A 464 -11.13 4.23 10.40
CA HIS A 464 -10.95 5.58 10.90
C HIS A 464 -9.56 6.11 10.59
N TRP A 465 -8.55 5.31 10.78
CA TRP A 465 -7.17 5.71 10.58
C TRP A 465 -6.84 6.05 9.12
N PHE A 466 -7.31 5.26 8.15
CA PHE A 466 -7.00 5.44 6.72
C PHE A 466 -8.03 6.24 5.93
N LEU A 467 -9.31 6.26 6.31
CA LEU A 467 -10.36 6.85 5.48
C LEU A 467 -10.98 8.13 6.05
N HIS A 468 -10.80 8.42 7.35
CA HIS A 468 -11.33 9.65 7.92
C HIS A 468 -10.38 10.83 7.72
N GLY A 469 -10.96 12.03 7.65
CA GLY A 469 -10.25 13.28 7.40
C GLY A 469 -9.60 13.89 8.65
N LYS A 470 -9.23 15.14 8.50
CA LYS A 470 -8.63 15.98 9.56
C LYS A 470 -9.63 16.44 10.63
N ASP A 471 -10.86 15.98 10.56
CA ASP A 471 -11.98 16.25 11.48
C ASP A 471 -12.23 15.11 12.49
N ASP A 472 -11.58 13.97 12.32
CA ASP A 472 -11.68 12.81 13.21
C ASP A 472 -10.36 12.56 13.94
N VAL A 473 -10.36 12.62 15.27
CA VAL A 473 -9.15 12.43 16.11
C VAL A 473 -8.53 11.04 15.98
N ARG A 474 -9.27 10.03 15.53
CA ARG A 474 -8.80 8.66 15.29
C ARG A 474 -8.09 8.51 13.94
N SER A 475 -8.12 9.54 13.12
CA SER A 475 -7.46 9.59 11.83
C SER A 475 -5.94 9.67 11.99
N SER A 476 -5.21 9.11 11.04
CA SER A 476 -3.75 9.17 10.99
C SER A 476 -3.18 10.59 11.07
N TYR A 477 -3.94 11.60 10.65
CA TYR A 477 -3.55 13.01 10.69
C TYR A 477 -3.28 13.55 12.10
N TYR A 478 -3.91 12.99 13.13
CA TYR A 478 -3.67 13.41 14.51
C TYR A 478 -2.39 12.81 15.09
N MET A 479 -1.94 11.67 14.55
CA MET A 479 -0.74 10.96 15.03
C MET A 479 -0.78 10.66 16.54
N GLU A 480 -1.98 10.44 17.08
CA GLU A 480 -2.20 9.94 18.44
C GLU A 480 -2.13 8.42 18.45
N ASP A 481 -2.83 7.80 17.51
CA ASP A 481 -2.73 6.37 17.23
C ASP A 481 -1.64 6.09 16.19
N VAL A 482 -0.92 4.99 16.40
CA VAL A 482 0.13 4.51 15.51
C VAL A 482 -0.29 3.22 14.83
N ALA A 483 0.03 3.05 13.57
CA ALA A 483 -0.23 1.81 12.85
C ALA A 483 1.01 0.91 12.82
N THR A 484 0.80 -0.40 12.98
CA THR A 484 1.86 -1.39 12.89
C THR A 484 1.99 -1.94 11.46
N GLU A 485 3.07 -2.69 11.20
CA GLU A 485 3.28 -3.38 9.92
C GLU A 485 2.04 -4.19 9.47
N PHE A 486 1.32 -4.81 10.41
CA PHE A 486 0.10 -5.57 10.12
C PHE A 486 -1.06 -4.71 9.62
N GLN A 487 -1.08 -3.44 10.02
CA GLN A 487 -2.15 -2.50 9.68
C GLN A 487 -1.87 -1.74 8.38
N VAL A 488 -0.58 -1.47 8.10
CA VAL A 488 -0.18 -0.70 6.90
C VAL A 488 0.22 -1.58 5.71
N GLN A 489 0.39 -2.87 5.87
CA GLN A 489 0.72 -3.74 4.74
C GLN A 489 -0.39 -3.70 3.69
N GLY A 490 -0.04 -3.50 2.42
CA GLY A 490 -0.99 -3.33 1.33
C GLY A 490 -1.65 -1.94 1.25
N LEU A 491 -1.48 -1.08 2.27
CA LEU A 491 -1.96 0.30 2.31
C LEU A 491 -0.79 1.28 2.22
N GLU A 492 -1.03 2.49 1.77
CA GLU A 492 -0.01 3.51 1.55
C GLU A 492 -0.37 4.82 2.25
N LEU A 493 0.67 5.57 2.62
CA LEU A 493 0.61 6.95 3.09
C LEU A 493 1.35 7.85 2.11
N ASP A 494 1.03 9.12 2.05
CA ASP A 494 1.87 10.06 1.32
C ASP A 494 3.15 10.35 2.11
N TRP A 495 3.04 10.54 3.42
CA TRP A 495 4.17 10.80 4.32
C TRP A 495 4.12 9.87 5.53
N ALA A 496 5.22 9.23 5.86
CA ALA A 496 5.30 8.34 7.02
C ALA A 496 6.34 8.79 8.04
N GLY A 497 5.97 8.72 9.32
CA GLY A 497 6.92 8.78 10.43
C GLY A 497 7.17 7.37 10.93
N VAL A 498 8.33 6.80 10.60
CA VAL A 498 8.74 5.47 11.06
C VAL A 498 9.46 5.61 12.39
N VAL A 499 8.83 5.16 13.48
CA VAL A 499 9.45 5.26 14.80
C VAL A 499 10.10 3.92 15.16
N TRP A 500 11.42 3.96 15.30
CA TRP A 500 12.27 2.81 15.59
C TRP A 500 12.33 2.53 17.08
N ASP A 501 12.38 1.25 17.48
CA ASP A 501 12.57 0.87 18.88
C ASP A 501 13.75 -0.11 19.02
N GLY A 502 14.11 -0.40 20.26
CA GLY A 502 15.17 -1.34 20.60
C GLY A 502 14.87 -2.82 20.31
N ASP A 503 13.75 -3.16 19.65
CA ASP A 503 13.46 -4.50 19.19
C ASP A 503 14.34 -4.93 18.00
N PHE A 504 14.76 -3.99 17.15
CA PHE A 504 15.61 -4.22 16.00
C PHE A 504 16.79 -3.24 16.02
N ARG A 505 17.95 -3.70 16.41
CA ARG A 505 19.12 -2.87 16.70
C ARG A 505 20.27 -3.14 15.76
N LYS A 506 20.95 -2.08 15.34
CA LYS A 506 22.26 -2.21 14.72
C LYS A 506 23.31 -2.41 15.81
N SER A 507 24.25 -3.32 15.58
CA SER A 507 25.45 -3.52 16.40
C SER A 507 26.67 -3.68 15.49
N SER A 508 27.87 -3.74 16.07
CA SER A 508 29.12 -4.04 15.34
C SER A 508 29.07 -5.36 14.55
N HIS A 509 28.22 -6.31 14.97
CA HIS A 509 28.07 -7.64 14.36
C HIS A 509 26.93 -7.73 13.35
N GLY A 510 26.16 -6.66 13.14
CA GLY A 510 25.01 -6.66 12.24
C GLY A 510 23.71 -6.26 12.92
N TRP A 511 22.59 -6.70 12.36
CA TRP A 511 21.29 -6.52 12.99
C TRP A 511 21.08 -7.53 14.11
N GLU A 512 20.62 -7.05 15.23
CA GLU A 512 20.22 -7.86 16.38
C GLU A 512 18.72 -7.75 16.61
N HIS A 513 18.12 -8.87 16.96
CA HIS A 513 16.68 -9.07 17.02
C HIS A 513 16.23 -9.37 18.45
N TYR A 514 15.28 -8.58 18.96
CA TYR A 514 14.77 -8.71 20.31
C TYR A 514 13.25 -8.65 20.37
N SER A 515 12.67 -9.28 21.37
CA SER A 515 11.30 -9.08 21.81
C SER A 515 11.28 -8.64 23.28
N PHE A 516 10.39 -7.71 23.62
CA PHE A 516 10.24 -7.26 25.00
C PHE A 516 9.23 -8.15 25.73
N VAL A 517 9.70 -8.92 26.72
CA VAL A 517 8.87 -9.88 27.46
C VAL A 517 8.95 -9.55 28.95
N GLY A 518 7.80 -9.30 29.55
CA GLY A 518 7.71 -8.85 30.94
C GLY A 518 8.40 -7.49 31.11
N THR A 519 9.61 -7.48 31.66
CA THR A 519 10.39 -6.27 31.99
C THR A 519 11.74 -6.18 31.29
N ARG A 520 12.03 -7.07 30.35
CA ARG A 520 13.36 -7.13 29.71
C ARG A 520 13.30 -7.52 28.24
N TRP A 521 14.34 -7.15 27.51
CA TRP A 521 14.59 -7.60 26.17
C TRP A 521 15.09 -9.05 26.16
N GLN A 522 14.51 -9.87 25.30
CA GLN A 522 14.94 -11.24 25.04
C GLN A 522 15.38 -11.36 23.58
N ARG A 523 16.58 -11.89 23.37
CA ARG A 523 17.13 -12.08 22.02
C ARG A 523 16.32 -13.14 21.27
N ILE A 524 15.89 -12.81 20.06
CA ILE A 524 15.25 -13.75 19.14
C ILE A 524 16.36 -14.55 18.47
N ARG A 525 16.31 -15.90 18.62
CA ARG A 525 17.32 -16.82 18.07
C ARG A 525 16.82 -17.56 16.83
N ALA A 526 15.53 -17.76 16.69
CA ALA A 526 14.91 -18.44 15.57
C ALA A 526 15.05 -17.61 14.29
N ALA A 527 15.66 -18.19 13.25
CA ALA A 527 16.01 -17.49 12.02
C ALA A 527 14.78 -16.95 11.27
N ASP A 528 13.68 -17.71 11.27
CA ASP A 528 12.41 -17.32 10.71
C ASP A 528 11.84 -16.06 11.40
N ARG A 529 11.87 -16.02 12.74
CA ARG A 529 11.41 -14.86 13.52
C ARG A 529 12.30 -13.63 13.31
N GLN A 530 13.60 -13.81 13.09
CA GLN A 530 14.51 -12.72 12.72
C GLN A 530 14.17 -12.18 11.33
N ALA A 531 13.91 -13.06 10.38
CA ALA A 531 13.49 -12.67 9.02
C ALA A 531 12.17 -11.90 9.06
N PHE A 532 11.17 -12.34 9.82
CA PHE A 532 9.88 -11.65 9.97
C PHE A 532 10.05 -10.25 10.56
N GLN A 533 10.88 -10.08 11.57
CA GLN A 533 11.14 -8.78 12.15
C GLN A 533 11.84 -7.85 11.17
N LYS A 534 12.83 -8.33 10.42
CA LYS A 534 13.49 -7.58 9.35
C LYS A 534 12.47 -7.17 8.27
N ASN A 535 11.57 -8.07 7.88
CA ASN A 535 10.50 -7.79 6.92
C ASN A 535 9.47 -6.81 7.46
N ALA A 536 9.16 -6.82 8.76
CA ALA A 536 8.30 -5.81 9.40
C ALA A 536 8.87 -4.39 9.16
N TYR A 537 10.15 -4.18 9.42
CA TYR A 537 10.81 -2.91 9.12
C TYR A 537 10.86 -2.60 7.62
N ARG A 538 11.04 -3.60 6.75
CA ARG A 538 10.93 -3.43 5.30
C ARG A 538 9.54 -2.90 4.91
N VAL A 539 8.48 -3.47 5.48
CA VAL A 539 7.10 -2.98 5.26
C VAL A 539 6.96 -1.53 5.70
N LEU A 540 7.38 -1.18 6.92
CA LEU A 540 7.26 0.18 7.46
C LEU A 540 8.01 1.22 6.61
N LEU A 541 9.25 0.93 6.23
CA LEU A 541 10.12 1.82 5.46
C LEU A 541 9.70 1.97 3.98
N THR A 542 8.75 1.18 3.51
CA THR A 542 8.28 1.23 2.11
C THR A 542 6.83 1.70 1.99
N ARG A 543 6.20 2.24 3.04
CA ARG A 543 4.78 2.62 3.01
C ARG A 543 4.51 4.04 2.52
N ALA A 544 5.50 4.91 2.56
CA ALA A 544 5.34 6.29 2.12
C ALA A 544 5.51 6.43 0.60
N ARG A 545 4.70 7.29 -0.01
CA ARG A 545 4.71 7.60 -1.45
C ARG A 545 5.55 8.83 -1.78
N GLN A 546 5.65 9.80 -0.84
CA GLN A 546 6.28 11.11 -1.06
C GLN A 546 7.58 11.25 -0.29
N GLY A 547 7.67 10.71 0.93
CA GLY A 547 8.86 10.79 1.77
C GLY A 547 8.58 10.33 3.20
N MET A 548 9.63 10.26 4.01
CA MET A 548 9.51 9.79 5.39
C MET A 548 10.47 10.48 6.35
N VAL A 549 10.09 10.49 7.63
CA VAL A 549 11.00 10.76 8.74
C VAL A 549 11.22 9.47 9.54
N ILE A 550 12.47 9.10 9.74
CA ILE A 550 12.85 7.97 10.58
C ILE A 550 13.23 8.51 11.95
N VAL A 551 12.50 8.12 12.98
CA VAL A 551 12.75 8.52 14.36
C VAL A 551 13.45 7.39 15.08
N VAL A 552 14.68 7.61 15.51
CA VAL A 552 15.42 6.70 16.39
C VAL A 552 15.63 7.44 17.71
N PRO A 553 14.87 7.15 18.77
CA PRO A 553 14.96 7.90 20.05
C PRO A 553 16.36 7.87 20.68
N GLU A 554 16.65 8.82 21.56
CA GLU A 554 17.94 8.88 22.26
C GLU A 554 18.12 7.78 23.33
N GLY A 555 17.05 7.18 23.76
CA GLY A 555 17.05 6.29 24.92
C GLY A 555 16.98 7.06 26.21
N ASP A 556 17.39 6.43 27.33
CA ASP A 556 17.35 7.00 28.65
C ASP A 556 18.31 6.21 29.57
N GLU A 557 19.36 6.84 30.04
CA GLU A 557 20.37 6.21 30.92
C GLU A 557 19.78 5.72 32.26
N ALA A 558 18.70 6.34 32.71
CA ALA A 558 18.01 5.94 33.94
C ALA A 558 17.07 4.74 33.74
N ASP A 559 16.74 4.37 32.47
CA ASP A 559 15.90 3.23 32.14
C ASP A 559 16.71 2.14 31.41
N PRO A 560 17.13 1.07 32.10
CA PRO A 560 17.93 0.00 31.49
C PRO A 560 17.24 -0.74 30.35
N THR A 561 15.93 -0.55 30.17
CA THR A 561 15.19 -1.11 29.04
C THR A 561 15.20 -0.19 27.81
N ARG A 562 15.71 1.03 27.96
CA ARG A 562 15.89 2.03 26.90
C ARG A 562 17.30 2.61 26.88
N ASP A 563 18.30 1.81 27.25
CA ASP A 563 19.71 2.21 27.22
C ASP A 563 20.03 2.88 25.86
N PRO A 564 20.68 4.05 25.83
CA PRO A 564 21.05 4.76 24.59
C PRO A 564 21.77 3.88 23.56
N ARG A 565 22.59 2.92 24.01
CA ARG A 565 23.29 1.96 23.16
C ARG A 565 22.36 1.11 22.30
N TYR A 566 21.08 0.99 22.67
CA TYR A 566 20.10 0.26 21.87
C TYR A 566 19.63 1.04 20.64
N TYR A 567 19.90 2.33 20.58
CA TYR A 567 19.43 3.25 19.55
C TYR A 567 20.57 3.92 18.77
N ASP A 568 21.66 4.26 19.45
CA ASP A 568 22.72 5.10 18.89
C ASP A 568 23.41 4.49 17.68
N GLU A 569 23.78 3.20 17.72
CA GLU A 569 24.42 2.55 16.56
C GLU A 569 23.49 2.50 15.36
N THR A 570 22.18 2.33 15.58
CA THR A 570 21.18 2.37 14.49
C THR A 570 21.09 3.77 13.90
N PHE A 571 21.06 4.80 14.75
CA PHE A 571 21.01 6.19 14.31
C PHE A 571 22.25 6.57 13.49
N HIS A 572 23.44 6.27 14.01
CA HIS A 572 24.71 6.55 13.34
C HIS A 572 24.83 5.79 12.01
N TYR A 573 24.42 4.52 11.97
CA TYR A 573 24.41 3.75 10.73
C TYR A 573 23.54 4.41 9.65
N LEU A 574 22.34 4.88 10.00
CA LEU A 574 21.45 5.56 9.07
C LEU A 574 22.01 6.95 8.67
N GLN A 575 22.64 7.65 9.59
CA GLN A 575 23.33 8.92 9.33
C GLN A 575 24.52 8.73 8.37
N ASP A 576 25.29 7.66 8.54
CA ASP A 576 26.44 7.32 7.70
C ASP A 576 26.04 6.98 6.25
N ILE A 577 24.82 6.51 6.02
CA ILE A 577 24.26 6.37 4.66
C ILE A 577 24.11 7.75 3.99
N GLY A 578 23.95 8.80 4.79
CA GLY A 578 23.84 10.19 4.32
C GLY A 578 22.44 10.79 4.51
N PHE A 579 21.57 10.16 5.31
CA PHE A 579 20.27 10.73 5.62
C PHE A 579 20.45 11.98 6.49
N PRO A 580 19.89 13.15 6.09
CA PRO A 580 20.03 14.38 6.85
C PRO A 580 19.27 14.29 8.19
N VAL A 581 19.84 14.91 9.22
CA VAL A 581 19.24 15.01 10.55
C VAL A 581 18.42 16.29 10.65
N LEU A 582 17.18 16.20 11.20
CA LEU A 582 16.29 17.33 11.47
C LEU A 582 16.81 18.17 12.64
#